data_3978848bd3415b7f01294922576b7db6
#
_entry.id   3978848bd3415b7f01294922576b7db6
#
_cell.length_a   1.000
_cell.length_b   1.000
_cell.length_c   1.000
_cell.angle_alpha   90.00
_cell.angle_beta   90.00
_cell.angle_gamma   90.00
#
_symmetry.space_group_name_H-M   'P 1'
#
loop_
_entity.id
_entity.type
_entity.pdbx_description
1 polymer ?
#
loop_
_entity_poly.entity_id
_entity_poly.type
_entity_poly.pdbx_seq_one_letter_code
_entity_poly.pdbx_strand_id
1 'polypeptide(L)'
;MFNLAVILEDSARRFPNEIAISFMQNDLTFQDLNRKVNRLANAFKVFGLQKGDKIALSIPNTPYFPIVYFAALKAGMVVVPLNILLKSEEIAYHLENSDAKVYFC
;
A
#
# COMPACT_ATOMS: atom_id res chain seq x y z
N MET A 1 14.19 -7.74 -10.98
CA MET A 1 13.13 -6.75 -11.23
C MET A 1 13.26 -5.59 -10.24
N PHE A 2 13.19 -4.37 -10.72
CA PHE A 2 13.23 -3.20 -9.86
C PHE A 2 11.93 -3.06 -9.07
N ASN A 3 12.03 -2.95 -7.73
CA ASN A 3 10.88 -2.78 -6.85
C ASN A 3 10.95 -1.41 -6.17
N LEU A 4 9.92 -0.58 -6.35
CA LEU A 4 9.86 0.77 -5.80
C LEU A 4 9.97 0.79 -4.26
N ALA A 5 9.64 -0.31 -3.58
CA ALA A 5 9.80 -0.39 -2.13
C ALA A 5 11.25 -0.20 -1.68
N VAL A 6 12.22 -0.52 -2.54
CA VAL A 6 13.64 -0.29 -2.24
C VAL A 6 13.94 1.19 -2.06
N ILE A 7 13.26 2.05 -2.81
CA ILE A 7 13.42 3.50 -2.69
C ILE A 7 13.01 3.97 -1.29
N LEU A 8 11.89 3.46 -0.77
CA LEU A 8 11.44 3.79 0.57
C LEU A 8 12.43 3.33 1.63
N GLU A 9 12.92 2.10 1.51
CA GLU A 9 13.90 1.56 2.47
C GLU A 9 15.19 2.38 2.47
N ASP A 10 15.66 2.75 1.30
CA ASP A 10 16.88 3.55 1.16
C ASP A 10 16.68 4.94 1.75
N SER A 11 15.55 5.57 1.49
CA SER A 11 15.23 6.89 2.05
C SER A 11 15.11 6.85 3.58
N ALA A 12 14.50 5.79 4.13
CA ALA A 12 14.38 5.62 5.58
C ALA A 12 15.74 5.44 6.23
N ARG A 13 16.68 4.79 5.55
CA ARG A 13 18.04 4.60 6.07
C ARG A 13 18.85 5.89 6.02
N ARG A 14 18.74 6.65 4.93
CA ARG A 14 19.52 7.88 4.73
C ARG A 14 18.94 9.08 5.45
N PHE A 15 17.60 9.19 5.45
CA PHE A 15 16.90 10.36 5.95
C PHE A 15 15.77 9.97 6.91
N PRO A 16 16.07 9.23 8.00
CA PRO A 16 15.02 8.66 8.85
C PRO A 16 14.11 9.70 9.48
N ASN A 17 14.64 10.90 9.76
CA ASN A 17 13.91 11.94 10.48
C ASN A 17 13.28 13.00 9.57
N GLU A 18 13.47 12.90 8.26
CA GLU A 18 12.83 13.81 7.32
C GLU A 18 11.39 13.40 7.06
N ILE A 19 10.53 14.39 6.82
CA ILE A 19 9.11 14.16 6.59
C ILE A 19 8.90 13.56 5.20
N ALA A 20 8.27 12.39 5.15
CA ALA A 20 7.89 11.73 3.91
C ALA A 20 6.50 12.14 3.46
N ILE A 21 5.56 12.27 4.41
CA ILE A 21 4.16 12.57 4.16
C ILE A 21 3.68 13.57 5.20
N SER A 22 2.98 14.61 4.74
CA SER A 22 2.31 15.57 5.61
C SER A 22 0.83 15.61 5.22
N PHE A 23 -0.05 15.38 6.19
CA PHE A 23 -1.48 15.36 5.95
C PHE A 23 -2.21 15.92 7.18
N MET A 24 -2.98 17.00 7.00
CA MET A 24 -3.78 17.62 8.06
C MET A 24 -3.00 17.82 9.36
N GLN A 25 -1.80 18.39 9.27
CA GLN A 25 -0.88 18.65 10.40
C GLN A 25 -0.30 17.39 11.04
N ASN A 26 -0.55 16.23 10.47
CA ASN A 26 0.09 14.99 10.88
C ASN A 26 1.21 14.67 9.92
N ASP A 27 2.43 14.61 10.43
CA ASP A 27 3.61 14.32 9.64
C ASP A 27 4.12 12.92 9.92
N LEU A 28 4.44 12.19 8.87
CA LEU A 28 5.14 10.91 8.97
C LEU A 28 6.54 11.06 8.41
N THR A 29 7.53 10.71 9.22
CA THR A 29 8.91 10.64 8.75
C THR A 29 9.10 9.42 7.87
N PHE A 30 10.20 9.36 7.12
CA PHE A 30 10.53 8.17 6.35
C PHE A 30 10.67 6.93 7.24
N GLN A 31 11.20 7.09 8.44
CA GLN A 31 11.33 5.99 9.39
C GLN A 31 9.95 5.49 9.82
N ASP A 32 9.04 6.40 10.17
CA ASP A 32 7.67 6.03 10.57
C ASP A 32 6.91 5.35 9.45
N LEU A 33 7.01 5.88 8.25
CA LEU A 33 6.37 5.29 7.08
C LEU A 33 6.90 3.89 6.83
N ASN A 34 8.22 3.72 6.87
CA ASN A 34 8.84 2.40 6.65
C ASN A 34 8.40 1.38 7.70
N ARG A 35 8.28 1.79 8.97
CA ARG A 35 7.77 0.89 10.03
C ARG A 35 6.35 0.44 9.77
N LYS A 36 5.46 1.36 9.42
CA LYS A 36 4.07 1.04 9.14
C LYS A 36 3.95 0.14 7.92
N VAL A 37 4.72 0.40 6.88
CA VAL A 37 4.78 -0.42 5.68
C VAL A 37 5.25 -1.84 6.01
N ASN A 38 6.30 -1.97 6.82
CA ASN A 38 6.83 -3.29 7.21
C ASN A 38 5.81 -4.08 8.03
N ARG A 39 5.10 -3.43 8.95
CA ARG A 39 4.05 -4.09 9.75
C ARG A 39 2.95 -4.64 8.86
N LEU A 40 2.49 -3.85 7.91
CA LEU A 40 1.40 -4.28 7.02
C LEU A 40 1.88 -5.38 6.08
N ALA A 41 3.09 -5.28 5.53
CA ALA A 41 3.66 -6.32 4.69
C ALA A 41 3.76 -7.66 5.44
N ASN A 42 4.15 -7.63 6.73
CA ASN A 42 4.18 -8.82 7.56
C ASN A 42 2.77 -9.36 7.81
N ALA A 43 1.80 -8.48 8.02
CA ALA A 43 0.40 -8.89 8.20
C ALA A 43 -0.13 -9.62 6.96
N PHE A 44 0.23 -9.17 5.76
CA PHE A 44 -0.15 -9.85 4.53
C PHE A 44 0.34 -11.30 4.52
N LYS A 45 1.57 -11.52 4.94
CA LYS A 45 2.13 -12.89 5.03
C LYS A 45 1.39 -13.74 6.05
N VAL A 46 1.07 -13.17 7.22
CA VAL A 46 0.33 -13.87 8.28
C VAL A 46 -1.06 -14.30 7.79
N PHE A 47 -1.72 -13.47 6.97
CA PHE A 47 -3.02 -13.79 6.39
C PHE A 47 -2.93 -14.78 5.23
N GLY A 48 -1.74 -15.25 4.89
CA GLY A 48 -1.57 -16.25 3.83
C GLY A 48 -1.52 -15.69 2.43
N LEU A 49 -1.38 -14.38 2.27
CA LEU A 49 -1.24 -13.77 0.96
C LEU A 49 0.15 -14.08 0.39
N GLN A 50 0.19 -14.37 -0.90
CA GLN A 50 1.40 -14.83 -1.56
C GLN A 50 1.87 -13.82 -2.61
N LYS A 51 3.14 -13.94 -2.99
CA LYS A 51 3.71 -13.14 -4.05
C LYS A 51 2.89 -13.32 -5.34
N GLY A 52 2.54 -12.20 -5.96
CA GLY A 52 1.72 -12.20 -7.17
C GLY A 52 0.23 -12.06 -6.91
N ASP A 53 -0.24 -12.22 -5.66
CA ASP A 53 -1.63 -11.99 -5.32
C ASP A 53 -1.98 -10.52 -5.56
N LYS A 54 -3.24 -10.27 -5.92
CA LYS A 54 -3.71 -8.92 -6.23
C LYS A 54 -4.44 -8.31 -5.05
N ILE A 55 -4.14 -7.05 -4.79
CA ILE A 55 -4.83 -6.22 -3.79
C ILE A 55 -5.53 -5.08 -4.53
N ALA A 56 -6.85 -4.99 -4.37
CA ALA A 56 -7.60 -3.86 -4.88
C ALA A 56 -7.60 -2.73 -3.86
N LEU A 57 -7.46 -1.50 -4.33
CA LEU A 57 -7.22 -0.35 -3.50
C LEU A 57 -8.05 0.84 -3.98
N SER A 58 -9.01 1.30 -3.17
CA SER A 58 -9.80 2.50 -3.46
C SER A 58 -9.84 3.42 -2.25
N ILE A 59 -8.68 3.69 -1.66
CA ILE A 59 -8.54 4.60 -0.52
C ILE A 59 -8.36 6.02 -1.04
N PRO A 60 -9.02 7.03 -0.42
CA PRO A 60 -8.76 8.43 -0.75
C PRO A 60 -7.28 8.78 -0.57
N ASN A 61 -6.86 9.91 -1.17
CA ASN A 61 -5.50 10.40 -1.07
C ASN A 61 -5.17 10.84 0.37
N THR A 62 -4.88 9.87 1.22
CA THR A 62 -4.52 10.02 2.63
C THR A 62 -3.21 9.27 2.88
N PRO A 63 -2.60 9.38 4.09
CA PRO A 63 -1.39 8.62 4.41
C PRO A 63 -1.56 7.10 4.30
N TYR A 64 -2.77 6.59 4.37
CA TYR A 64 -3.03 5.15 4.25
C TYR A 64 -2.74 4.61 2.85
N PHE A 65 -2.95 5.42 1.81
CA PHE A 65 -2.72 4.98 0.43
C PHE A 65 -1.26 4.55 0.22
N PRO A 66 -0.25 5.40 0.49
CA PRO A 66 1.13 4.99 0.31
C PRO A 66 1.55 3.86 1.24
N ILE A 67 0.98 3.77 2.45
CA ILE A 67 1.29 2.67 3.37
C ILE A 67 0.89 1.33 2.74
N VAL A 68 -0.35 1.22 2.26
CA VAL A 68 -0.84 -0.01 1.62
C VAL A 68 -0.09 -0.30 0.33
N TYR A 69 0.14 0.74 -0.48
CA TYR A 69 0.83 0.61 -1.76
C TYR A 69 2.24 0.04 -1.58
N PHE A 70 3.04 0.64 -0.69
CA PHE A 70 4.40 0.17 -0.45
C PHE A 70 4.44 -1.17 0.25
N ALA A 71 3.50 -1.45 1.14
CA ALA A 71 3.40 -2.77 1.80
C ALA A 71 3.13 -3.87 0.78
N ALA A 72 2.25 -3.62 -0.17
CA ALA A 72 1.95 -4.56 -1.24
C ALA A 72 3.20 -4.81 -2.11
N LEU A 73 3.93 -3.75 -2.47
CA LEU A 73 5.16 -3.88 -3.24
C LEU A 73 6.22 -4.68 -2.49
N LYS A 74 6.40 -4.44 -1.18
CA LYS A 74 7.37 -5.20 -0.37
C LYS A 74 7.03 -6.68 -0.29
N ALA A 75 5.74 -6.99 -0.24
CA ALA A 75 5.28 -8.37 -0.18
C ALA A 75 5.26 -9.05 -1.56
N GLY A 76 5.61 -8.32 -2.62
CA GLY A 76 5.61 -8.85 -3.98
C GLY A 76 4.22 -8.98 -4.59
N MET A 77 3.26 -8.23 -4.08
CA MET A 77 1.87 -8.28 -4.53
C MET A 77 1.61 -7.27 -5.65
N VAL A 78 0.50 -7.44 -6.34
CA VAL A 78 0.07 -6.55 -7.43
C VAL A 78 -1.05 -5.65 -6.91
N VAL A 79 -0.88 -4.34 -7.07
CA VAL A 79 -1.90 -3.36 -6.69
C VAL A 79 -2.81 -3.08 -7.88
N VAL A 80 -4.12 -3.18 -7.62
CA VAL A 80 -5.17 -2.83 -8.60
C VAL A 80 -5.86 -1.57 -8.07
N PRO A 81 -5.49 -0.38 -8.56
CA PRO A 81 -6.12 0.85 -8.10
C PRO A 81 -7.54 0.98 -8.67
N LEU A 82 -8.49 1.36 -7.83
CA LEU A 82 -9.86 1.62 -8.22
C LEU A 82 -10.21 3.07 -7.94
N ASN A 83 -11.08 3.64 -8.76
CA ASN A 83 -11.55 5.01 -8.56
C ASN A 83 -12.45 5.06 -7.32
N ILE A 84 -12.18 5.99 -6.41
CA ILE A 84 -12.96 6.18 -5.18
C ILE A 84 -14.40 6.61 -5.43
N LEU A 85 -14.71 7.10 -6.63
CA LEU A 85 -16.06 7.52 -7.03
C LEU A 85 -16.90 6.37 -7.60
N LEU A 86 -16.35 5.17 -7.71
CA LEU A 86 -17.10 4.02 -8.21
C LEU A 86 -18.20 3.62 -7.25
N LYS A 87 -19.33 3.21 -7.82
CA LYS A 87 -20.46 2.66 -7.05
C LYS A 87 -20.19 1.20 -6.69
N SER A 88 -20.93 0.69 -5.70
CA SER A 88 -20.75 -0.68 -5.20
C SER A 88 -20.79 -1.74 -6.30
N GLU A 89 -21.68 -1.60 -7.26
CA GLU A 89 -21.81 -2.56 -8.38
C GLU A 89 -20.58 -2.52 -9.28
N GLU A 90 -20.05 -1.32 -9.55
CA GLU A 90 -18.86 -1.14 -10.36
C GLU A 90 -17.63 -1.71 -9.65
N ILE A 91 -17.53 -1.50 -8.33
CA ILE A 91 -16.46 -2.06 -7.52
C ILE A 91 -16.51 -3.58 -7.54
N ALA A 92 -17.69 -4.17 -7.35
CA ALA A 92 -17.87 -5.63 -7.39
C ALA A 92 -17.42 -6.20 -8.74
N TYR A 93 -17.77 -5.53 -9.83
CA TYR A 93 -17.34 -5.95 -11.17
C TYR A 93 -15.82 -5.95 -11.30
N HIS A 94 -15.17 -4.87 -10.85
CA HIS A 94 -13.72 -4.77 -10.93
C HIS A 94 -13.00 -5.77 -10.04
N LEU A 95 -13.53 -6.04 -8.84
CA LEU A 95 -12.95 -7.03 -7.93
C LEU A 95 -13.03 -8.44 -8.52
N GLU A 96 -14.18 -8.80 -9.08
CA GLU A 96 -14.36 -10.11 -9.70
C GLU A 96 -13.47 -10.24 -10.94
N ASN A 97 -13.42 -9.22 -11.78
CA ASN A 97 -12.70 -9.25 -13.03
C ASN A 97 -11.18 -9.24 -12.83
N SER A 98 -10.69 -8.57 -11.78
CA SER A 98 -9.25 -8.48 -11.47
C SER A 98 -8.72 -9.65 -10.67
N ASP A 99 -9.62 -10.50 -10.13
CA ASP A 99 -9.24 -11.63 -9.28
C ASP A 99 -8.48 -11.19 -8.01
N ALA A 100 -8.85 -10.04 -7.46
CA ALA A 100 -8.20 -9.51 -6.27
C ALA A 100 -8.52 -10.34 -5.03
N LYS A 101 -7.51 -10.59 -4.20
CA LYS A 101 -7.65 -11.37 -2.97
C LYS A 101 -8.10 -10.52 -1.78
N VAL A 102 -7.75 -9.24 -1.79
CA VAL A 102 -8.06 -8.31 -0.71
C VAL A 102 -8.49 -6.98 -1.31
N TYR A 103 -9.40 -6.30 -0.63
CA TYR A 103 -9.87 -4.98 -1.02
C TYR A 103 -9.74 -4.03 0.16
N PHE A 104 -9.02 -2.92 -0.03
CA PHE A 104 -8.91 -1.82 0.93
C PHE A 104 -9.73 -0.63 0.45
N CYS A 105 -10.57 -0.12 1.31
CA CYS A 105 -11.39 1.05 1.02
C CYS A 105 -11.45 2.04 2.20
#